data_84ef5a86045a531717fc75d1ded69a24
#
_entry.id   84ef5a86045a531717fc75d1ded69a24
#
_cell.length_a   1.000
_cell.length_b   1.000
_cell.length_c   1.000
_cell.angle_alpha   90.00
_cell.angle_beta   90.00
_cell.angle_gamma   90.00
#
_symmetry.space_group_name_H-M   'P 1'
#
loop_
_entity.id
_entity.type
_entity.pdbx_description
1 polymer ?
#
loop_
_entity_poly.entity_id
_entity_poly.type
_entity_poly.pdbx_seq_one_letter_code
_entity_poly.pdbx_strand_id
1 'polypeptide(L)'
;MYGDTGRRSRRRHDPGPRRRWAAGWRPVAVIAAVVIGLGGLTWLAVALLHRSPTPASGAGRSSVPGTVSQAAPKSPPVRVCGNEAVLGGGPSSPPQGAVRVPAGDNSGIDWTRPQTTYWFAPGAHFLGPGQFTQIQPGAGAKFIGAPGAVLDGRHENYYAFTGNAPNVTISYLTVRNFGVRGGNSNQGVVNHDSASGWTIDHSTLTRNAGAGTMLGSRNTLSYDCLKNNEQYGFNAFSEAGPAHLVLDHNEIAGNNTYNWEKRVEGCGCTGGGKFWDVNGADVTDNWVHGNHSVGLWADTNNRGFKIAGNYIEGNESTGLIYEISYNALVEHNTFARNGLVDGPTNPGFPTSAIYVSESGSDSRVPGKYGGTFSITRNTFINNWGGVVLWENADRFCGSPANTSSGDCTLVNSQKVTVNSCNRSNIDQSVFFNECRWKTQNVLVTHNVFDFNPAQIGRSCTALNSCGFQGLFSQYGSYPSWSPYKGTVVEKHITFDQNNRFVANTYNGPWRFMVHAQGNTVTWPTWRAQPYGQDSGSTMDSGGAAAG
;
A
#
# COMPACT_ATOMS: atom_id res chain seq x y z
N MET A 1 55.28 33.30 0.87
CA MET A 1 56.42 32.36 1.00
C MET A 1 55.83 30.98 1.22
N TYR A 2 56.14 30.07 0.30
CA TYR A 2 55.99 28.60 0.32
C TYR A 2 54.62 28.06 0.76
N GLY A 3 53.75 27.37 0.00
CA GLY A 3 54.04 26.42 -1.10
C GLY A 3 54.15 25.01 -0.56
N ASP A 4 53.02 24.28 -0.53
CA ASP A 4 53.15 22.85 -0.75
C ASP A 4 51.83 22.24 -1.28
N THR A 5 52.00 21.50 -2.36
CA THR A 5 51.02 20.87 -3.19
C THR A 5 50.76 19.44 -2.69
N GLY A 6 49.64 19.22 -2.01
CA GLY A 6 49.20 17.87 -1.61
C GLY A 6 48.30 17.23 -2.66
N ARG A 7 48.84 16.36 -3.50
CA ARG A 7 48.10 15.42 -4.40
C ARG A 7 47.17 14.55 -3.59
N ARG A 8 45.85 14.75 -3.73
CA ARG A 8 44.85 13.74 -3.32
C ARG A 8 44.67 12.71 -4.44
N SER A 9 45.18 11.52 -4.20
CA SER A 9 44.93 10.33 -5.01
C SER A 9 43.42 9.97 -4.96
N ARG A 10 42.77 10.04 -6.12
CA ARG A 10 41.43 9.46 -6.30
C ARG A 10 41.57 7.95 -6.24
N ARG A 11 41.12 7.33 -5.16
CA ARG A 11 40.83 5.89 -5.14
C ARG A 11 39.58 5.67 -6.00
N ARG A 12 39.75 4.98 -7.11
CA ARG A 12 38.67 4.40 -7.88
C ARG A 12 38.02 3.32 -7.00
N HIS A 13 36.73 3.46 -6.71
CA HIS A 13 35.93 2.36 -6.23
C HIS A 13 35.67 1.42 -7.41
N ASP A 14 36.22 0.24 -7.31
CA ASP A 14 35.97 -0.89 -8.21
C ASP A 14 34.58 -1.47 -7.83
N PRO A 15 33.60 -1.55 -8.76
CA PRO A 15 32.35 -2.23 -8.48
C PRO A 15 32.59 -3.74 -8.54
N GLY A 16 32.43 -4.41 -7.41
CA GLY A 16 32.50 -5.88 -7.31
C GLY A 16 31.57 -6.60 -8.31
N PRO A 17 31.82 -7.86 -8.59
CA PRO A 17 31.26 -8.56 -9.74
C PRO A 17 29.73 -8.75 -9.60
N ARG A 18 28.98 -8.16 -10.52
CA ARG A 18 27.56 -8.46 -10.74
C ARG A 18 27.45 -9.93 -11.15
N ARG A 19 26.88 -10.76 -10.29
CA ARG A 19 26.48 -12.12 -10.66
C ARG A 19 25.35 -12.02 -11.69
N ARG A 20 25.68 -12.30 -12.96
CA ARG A 20 24.71 -12.52 -14.03
C ARG A 20 24.06 -13.87 -13.78
N TRP A 21 22.78 -13.88 -13.53
CA TRP A 21 21.95 -15.09 -13.64
C TRP A 21 21.71 -15.34 -15.12
N ALA A 22 22.44 -16.29 -15.68
CA ALA A 22 22.19 -16.80 -17.02
C ALA A 22 21.13 -17.90 -16.90
N ALA A 23 19.87 -17.57 -17.14
CA ALA A 23 18.84 -18.57 -17.41
C ALA A 23 18.90 -18.94 -18.88
N GLY A 24 19.37 -20.15 -19.16
CA GLY A 24 19.35 -20.74 -20.49
C GLY A 24 17.92 -21.11 -20.88
N TRP A 25 17.34 -20.43 -21.82
CA TRP A 25 16.10 -20.81 -22.48
C TRP A 25 16.41 -21.64 -23.70
N ARG A 26 15.92 -22.90 -23.72
CA ARG A 26 15.80 -23.67 -24.95
C ARG A 26 14.41 -23.40 -25.55
N PRO A 27 14.29 -23.07 -26.85
CA PRO A 27 12.98 -22.88 -27.47
C PRO A 27 12.33 -24.23 -27.74
N VAL A 28 11.13 -24.45 -27.23
CA VAL A 28 10.23 -25.51 -27.67
C VAL A 28 9.36 -24.95 -28.78
N ALA A 29 9.54 -25.43 -29.98
CA ALA A 29 8.69 -25.09 -31.11
C ALA A 29 7.34 -25.80 -30.95
N VAL A 30 6.25 -25.05 -30.86
CA VAL A 30 4.89 -25.58 -30.97
C VAL A 30 4.36 -25.24 -32.36
N ILE A 31 4.09 -26.29 -33.12
CA ILE A 31 3.43 -26.22 -34.42
C ILE A 31 1.95 -25.97 -34.20
N ALA A 32 1.45 -24.86 -34.68
CA ALA A 32 0.02 -24.58 -34.72
C ALA A 32 -0.57 -25.08 -36.03
N ALA A 33 -1.48 -26.03 -35.97
CA ALA A 33 -2.29 -26.46 -37.09
C ALA A 33 -3.50 -25.52 -37.26
N VAL A 34 -3.60 -24.92 -38.44
CA VAL A 34 -4.73 -24.10 -38.89
C VAL A 34 -5.83 -25.02 -39.38
N VAL A 35 -7.02 -24.95 -38.81
CA VAL A 35 -8.24 -25.52 -39.42
C VAL A 35 -9.17 -24.37 -39.78
N ILE A 36 -9.36 -24.19 -41.06
CA ILE A 36 -10.35 -23.28 -41.66
C ILE A 36 -11.69 -24.01 -41.75
N GLY A 37 -12.72 -23.46 -41.17
CA GLY A 37 -14.10 -23.93 -41.34
C GLY A 37 -15.02 -22.77 -41.72
N LEU A 38 -15.45 -22.78 -42.95
CA LEU A 38 -16.45 -21.87 -43.54
C LEU A 38 -17.87 -22.30 -43.19
N GLY A 39 -18.75 -21.33 -43.00
CA GLY A 39 -20.21 -21.44 -43.05
C GLY A 39 -20.88 -20.52 -42.03
N GLY A 40 -21.68 -19.60 -42.33
CA GLY A 40 -22.72 -19.35 -43.27
C GLY A 40 -23.64 -18.28 -42.67
N LEU A 41 -23.94 -17.26 -43.42
CA LEU A 41 -24.86 -16.14 -43.12
C LEU A 41 -26.28 -16.64 -42.85
N THR A 42 -26.98 -16.08 -41.87
CA THR A 42 -28.40 -15.81 -42.00
C THR A 42 -28.79 -14.53 -41.25
N TRP A 43 -29.29 -13.58 -41.99
CA TRP A 43 -29.98 -12.35 -41.55
C TRP A 43 -31.39 -12.70 -41.07
N LEU A 44 -31.83 -12.14 -39.98
CA LEU A 44 -33.24 -11.88 -39.77
C LEU A 44 -33.41 -10.53 -39.06
N ALA A 45 -33.95 -9.57 -39.80
CA ALA A 45 -34.42 -8.30 -39.30
C ALA A 45 -35.85 -8.47 -38.73
N VAL A 46 -36.11 -7.90 -37.54
CA VAL A 46 -37.51 -7.57 -37.14
C VAL A 46 -37.51 -6.14 -36.63
N ALA A 47 -38.37 -5.37 -37.28
CA ALA A 47 -38.56 -3.94 -37.07
C ALA A 47 -39.60 -3.65 -35.99
N LEU A 48 -39.34 -2.58 -35.24
CA LEU A 48 -40.27 -1.54 -34.76
C LEU A 48 -41.62 -1.93 -34.12
N LEU A 49 -41.81 -1.53 -32.88
CA LEU A 49 -43.03 -0.79 -32.49
C LEU A 49 -42.70 0.18 -31.34
N HIS A 50 -42.74 1.45 -31.65
CA HIS A 50 -42.81 2.57 -30.71
C HIS A 50 -44.14 2.57 -29.98
N ARG A 51 -44.12 2.66 -28.66
CA ARG A 51 -45.20 3.28 -27.87
C ARG A 51 -44.59 3.99 -26.65
N SER A 52 -44.69 5.30 -26.68
CA SER A 52 -44.51 6.17 -25.52
C SER A 52 -45.73 6.05 -24.59
N PRO A 53 -45.58 6.04 -23.31
CA PRO A 53 -46.64 6.41 -22.38
C PRO A 53 -46.34 7.77 -21.74
N THR A 54 -47.37 8.57 -21.72
CA THR A 54 -47.58 9.85 -21.06
C THR A 54 -47.34 9.80 -19.56
N PRO A 55 -46.90 10.88 -18.90
CA PRO A 55 -46.61 10.85 -17.46
C PRO A 55 -47.90 10.97 -16.65
N ALA A 56 -48.11 10.03 -15.75
CA ALA A 56 -49.08 10.13 -14.67
C ALA A 56 -48.39 10.70 -13.42
N SER A 57 -48.84 11.85 -12.96
CA SER A 57 -48.55 12.46 -11.70
C SER A 57 -49.12 11.61 -10.55
N GLY A 58 -48.25 11.14 -9.67
CA GLY A 58 -48.64 10.43 -8.45
C GLY A 58 -47.56 10.60 -7.40
N ALA A 59 -47.78 11.54 -6.47
CA ALA A 59 -46.92 11.71 -5.30
C ALA A 59 -46.99 10.48 -4.38
N GLY A 60 -45.88 9.77 -4.28
CA GLY A 60 -45.64 8.76 -3.29
C GLY A 60 -44.19 8.92 -2.79
N ARG A 61 -44.00 9.66 -1.72
CA ARG A 61 -42.73 9.66 -0.98
C ARG A 61 -42.54 8.26 -0.39
N SER A 62 -41.83 7.40 -1.10
CA SER A 62 -41.23 6.22 -0.52
C SER A 62 -39.98 6.65 0.23
N SER A 63 -40.04 6.68 1.54
CA SER A 63 -38.89 6.81 2.42
C SER A 63 -38.03 5.57 2.24
N VAL A 64 -36.95 5.70 1.46
CA VAL A 64 -35.85 4.72 1.48
C VAL A 64 -35.32 4.73 2.92
N PRO A 65 -35.22 3.56 3.61
CA PRO A 65 -34.57 3.50 4.90
C PRO A 65 -33.15 4.07 4.72
N GLY A 66 -32.85 5.18 5.39
CA GLY A 66 -31.51 5.75 5.37
C GLY A 66 -30.54 4.69 5.87
N THR A 67 -29.63 4.27 5.05
CA THR A 67 -28.42 3.57 5.49
C THR A 67 -27.77 4.44 6.55
N VAL A 68 -27.80 3.98 7.79
CA VAL A 68 -27.10 4.64 8.91
C VAL A 68 -25.63 4.65 8.49
N SER A 69 -25.13 5.84 8.13
CA SER A 69 -23.72 6.04 7.81
C SER A 69 -22.93 5.73 9.09
N GLN A 70 -22.22 4.61 9.09
CA GLN A 70 -21.35 4.25 10.20
C GLN A 70 -20.24 5.32 10.30
N ALA A 71 -20.13 5.97 11.43
CA ALA A 71 -19.06 6.93 11.69
C ALA A 71 -17.71 6.20 11.73
N ALA A 72 -16.63 6.89 11.34
CA ALA A 72 -15.27 6.35 11.47
C ALA A 72 -14.95 6.03 12.95
N PRO A 73 -14.19 4.96 13.22
CA PRO A 73 -13.85 4.58 14.60
C PRO A 73 -12.99 5.68 15.25
N LYS A 74 -13.39 6.18 16.40
CA LYS A 74 -12.65 7.18 17.17
C LYS A 74 -11.68 6.60 18.20
N SER A 75 -11.70 5.31 18.39
CA SER A 75 -10.82 4.56 19.28
C SER A 75 -10.23 3.37 18.56
N PRO A 76 -9.01 2.92 18.94
CA PRO A 76 -8.42 1.73 18.37
C PRO A 76 -9.36 0.51 18.49
N PRO A 77 -9.27 -0.43 17.54
CA PRO A 77 -9.92 -1.74 17.65
C PRO A 77 -9.44 -2.53 18.86
N VAL A 78 -10.04 -3.66 19.12
CA VAL A 78 -9.56 -4.58 20.14
C VAL A 78 -8.11 -4.96 19.83
N ARG A 79 -7.26 -4.87 20.84
CA ARG A 79 -5.85 -5.25 20.72
C ARG A 79 -5.71 -6.73 20.38
N VAL A 80 -4.86 -7.04 19.40
CA VAL A 80 -4.52 -8.40 19.01
C VAL A 80 -3.18 -8.82 19.63
N CYS A 81 -2.16 -7.96 19.51
CA CYS A 81 -0.81 -8.27 19.99
C CYS A 81 -0.74 -8.47 21.51
N GLY A 82 -0.43 -9.69 21.92
CA GLY A 82 -0.37 -10.09 23.34
C GLY A 82 -1.74 -10.25 23.99
N ASN A 83 -2.80 -10.35 23.20
CA ASN A 83 -4.14 -10.64 23.69
C ASN A 83 -4.42 -12.15 23.59
N GLU A 84 -4.30 -12.84 24.72
CA GLU A 84 -4.52 -14.29 24.79
C GLU A 84 -5.96 -14.69 24.47
N ALA A 85 -6.94 -13.80 24.66
CA ALA A 85 -8.32 -14.08 24.26
C ALA A 85 -8.49 -14.16 22.74
N VAL A 86 -7.58 -13.52 21.98
CA VAL A 86 -7.54 -13.57 20.51
C VAL A 86 -6.56 -14.64 20.04
N LEU A 87 -5.33 -14.62 20.54
CA LEU A 87 -4.22 -15.43 20.03
C LEU A 87 -4.10 -16.82 20.70
N GLY A 88 -4.72 -17.02 21.87
CA GLY A 88 -4.62 -18.25 22.65
C GLY A 88 -5.65 -19.33 22.34
N GLY A 89 -6.52 -19.13 21.32
CA GLY A 89 -7.64 -20.02 20.99
C GLY A 89 -7.26 -21.34 20.31
N GLY A 90 -5.98 -21.63 20.12
CA GLY A 90 -5.55 -22.87 19.49
C GLY A 90 -5.92 -24.12 20.29
N PRO A 91 -6.09 -25.30 19.64
CA PRO A 91 -6.48 -26.53 20.31
C PRO A 91 -5.40 -27.00 21.30
N SER A 92 -5.80 -27.29 22.53
CA SER A 92 -4.89 -27.78 23.59
C SER A 92 -4.41 -29.22 23.40
N SER A 93 -5.04 -29.94 22.47
CA SER A 93 -4.65 -31.30 22.07
C SER A 93 -4.70 -31.44 20.55
N PRO A 94 -3.93 -32.39 19.96
CA PRO A 94 -3.91 -32.54 18.52
C PRO A 94 -5.30 -32.91 17.96
N PRO A 95 -5.76 -32.24 16.92
CA PRO A 95 -6.95 -32.66 16.18
C PRO A 95 -6.82 -34.10 15.68
N GLN A 96 -7.95 -34.77 15.47
CA GLN A 96 -7.95 -36.14 14.95
C GLN A 96 -7.18 -36.22 13.62
N GLY A 97 -6.25 -37.15 13.50
CA GLY A 97 -5.44 -37.38 12.31
C GLY A 97 -4.29 -36.36 12.10
N ALA A 98 -4.14 -35.41 13.02
CA ALA A 98 -3.02 -34.48 12.93
C ALA A 98 -1.69 -35.12 13.27
N VAL A 99 -0.65 -34.70 12.57
CA VAL A 99 0.74 -34.98 12.92
C VAL A 99 1.09 -34.13 14.12
N ARG A 100 1.47 -34.76 15.22
CA ARG A 100 1.96 -34.05 16.40
C ARG A 100 3.40 -33.59 16.17
N VAL A 101 3.63 -32.28 16.32
CA VAL A 101 4.95 -31.66 16.31
C VAL A 101 5.35 -31.44 17.78
N PRO A 102 6.31 -32.18 18.33
CA PRO A 102 6.75 -31.98 19.70
C PRO A 102 7.57 -30.71 19.85
N ALA A 103 7.60 -30.10 21.03
CA ALA A 103 8.55 -29.03 21.32
C ALA A 103 9.98 -29.55 21.19
N GLY A 104 10.91 -28.66 20.77
CA GLY A 104 12.31 -28.97 20.53
C GLY A 104 12.68 -29.03 19.06
N ASP A 105 13.61 -29.91 18.70
CA ASP A 105 14.10 -30.08 17.33
C ASP A 105 13.10 -30.83 16.47
N ASN A 106 12.71 -30.24 15.37
CA ASN A 106 11.75 -30.77 14.40
C ASN A 106 12.38 -31.05 13.03
N SER A 107 13.70 -31.12 12.93
CA SER A 107 14.44 -31.37 11.69
C SER A 107 14.07 -32.66 10.97
N GLY A 108 13.54 -33.65 11.67
CA GLY A 108 13.11 -34.94 11.13
C GLY A 108 11.67 -35.00 10.62
N ILE A 109 10.91 -33.89 10.65
CA ILE A 109 9.50 -33.92 10.23
C ILE A 109 9.40 -33.70 8.72
N ASP A 110 8.61 -34.55 8.08
CA ASP A 110 8.22 -34.39 6.67
C ASP A 110 7.05 -33.41 6.56
N TRP A 111 7.33 -32.18 6.10
CA TRP A 111 6.39 -31.09 5.91
C TRP A 111 5.68 -31.11 4.55
N THR A 112 6.13 -31.95 3.60
CA THR A 112 5.70 -31.90 2.20
C THR A 112 4.36 -32.61 1.93
N ARG A 113 3.78 -33.28 2.92
CA ARG A 113 2.55 -34.06 2.76
C ARG A 113 1.35 -33.14 2.53
N PRO A 114 0.64 -33.27 1.39
CA PRO A 114 -0.52 -32.43 1.10
C PRO A 114 -1.69 -32.75 2.05
N GLN A 115 -2.57 -31.76 2.25
CA GLN A 115 -3.79 -31.86 3.07
C GLN A 115 -3.53 -32.35 4.51
N THR A 116 -2.28 -32.23 4.99
CA THR A 116 -1.89 -32.72 6.32
C THR A 116 -2.01 -31.61 7.35
N THR A 117 -2.59 -31.92 8.49
CA THR A 117 -2.60 -31.03 9.64
C THR A 117 -1.41 -31.34 10.53
N TYR A 118 -0.60 -30.32 10.81
CA TYR A 118 0.51 -30.36 11.76
C TYR A 118 0.10 -29.56 13.00
N TRP A 119 0.09 -30.22 14.16
CA TRP A 119 -0.25 -29.58 15.43
C TRP A 119 1.00 -29.40 16.28
N PHE A 120 1.36 -28.15 16.52
CA PHE A 120 2.51 -27.76 17.33
C PHE A 120 2.13 -27.81 18.82
N ALA A 121 2.79 -28.66 19.58
CA ALA A 121 2.62 -28.73 21.03
C ALA A 121 3.06 -27.41 21.71
N PRO A 122 2.61 -27.15 22.95
CA PRO A 122 3.12 -25.98 23.69
C PRO A 122 4.64 -25.99 23.81
N GLY A 123 5.27 -24.82 23.66
CA GLY A 123 6.73 -24.64 23.79
C GLY A 123 7.40 -24.18 22.51
N ALA A 124 8.75 -24.16 22.54
CA ALA A 124 9.56 -23.71 21.41
C ALA A 124 9.89 -24.87 20.45
N HIS A 125 9.80 -24.59 19.16
CA HIS A 125 10.04 -25.50 18.05
C HIS A 125 11.17 -24.95 17.17
N PHE A 126 12.10 -25.79 16.76
CA PHE A 126 13.26 -25.44 15.93
C PHE A 126 13.31 -26.33 14.69
N LEU A 127 13.73 -25.79 13.56
CA LEU A 127 13.77 -26.52 12.29
C LEU A 127 15.08 -27.30 12.08
N GLY A 128 16.02 -27.17 13.00
CA GLY A 128 17.38 -27.69 12.87
C GLY A 128 18.37 -26.65 12.34
N PRO A 129 19.66 -27.01 12.26
CA PRO A 129 20.72 -26.09 11.83
C PRO A 129 20.67 -25.84 10.33
N GLY A 130 21.21 -24.69 9.93
CA GLY A 130 21.37 -24.31 8.51
C GLY A 130 20.47 -23.17 8.08
N GLN A 131 21.07 -22.28 7.33
CA GLN A 131 20.48 -21.03 6.90
C GLN A 131 19.19 -21.23 6.07
N PHE A 132 19.15 -22.27 5.25
CA PHE A 132 18.03 -22.61 4.37
C PHE A 132 17.24 -23.83 4.86
N THR A 133 17.31 -24.14 6.16
CA THR A 133 16.43 -25.12 6.78
C THR A 133 15.10 -24.45 7.10
N GLN A 134 14.05 -24.85 6.40
CA GLN A 134 12.75 -24.19 6.38
C GLN A 134 11.61 -25.19 6.13
N ILE A 135 10.39 -24.83 6.50
CA ILE A 135 9.21 -25.61 6.17
C ILE A 135 8.83 -25.37 4.71
N GLN A 136 8.77 -26.44 3.92
CA GLN A 136 8.19 -26.46 2.58
C GLN A 136 6.88 -27.25 2.64
N PRO A 137 5.72 -26.57 2.78
CA PRO A 137 4.45 -27.26 3.00
C PRO A 137 3.96 -28.00 1.76
N GLY A 138 3.23 -29.07 1.96
CA GLY A 138 2.39 -29.65 0.93
C GLY A 138 1.14 -28.79 0.67
N ALA A 139 0.54 -28.89 -0.53
CA ALA A 139 -0.67 -28.16 -0.88
C ALA A 139 -1.82 -28.44 0.11
N GLY A 140 -2.47 -27.39 0.60
CA GLY A 140 -3.57 -27.49 1.55
C GLY A 140 -3.16 -27.94 2.95
N ALA A 141 -1.88 -27.95 3.29
CA ALA A 141 -1.41 -28.28 4.63
C ALA A 141 -1.85 -27.21 5.66
N LYS A 142 -2.06 -27.64 6.89
CA LYS A 142 -2.48 -26.78 8.01
C LYS A 142 -1.46 -26.88 9.14
N PHE A 143 -1.02 -25.74 9.65
CA PHE A 143 -0.07 -25.60 10.75
C PHE A 143 -0.78 -24.89 11.90
N ILE A 144 -1.11 -25.66 12.96
CA ILE A 144 -1.94 -25.16 14.06
C ILE A 144 -1.16 -25.21 15.35
N GLY A 145 -0.98 -24.07 16.03
CA GLY A 145 -0.34 -24.00 17.32
C GLY A 145 -1.28 -24.32 18.48
N ALA A 146 -0.82 -25.07 19.45
CA ALA A 146 -1.41 -25.07 20.79
C ALA A 146 -1.15 -23.72 21.47
N PRO A 147 -1.87 -23.36 22.55
CA PRO A 147 -1.54 -22.21 23.37
C PRO A 147 -0.06 -22.24 23.80
N GLY A 148 0.68 -21.17 23.48
CA GLY A 148 2.12 -21.06 23.75
C GLY A 148 3.05 -21.81 22.78
N ALA A 149 2.58 -22.28 21.63
CA ALA A 149 3.43 -22.84 20.59
C ALA A 149 4.22 -21.73 19.86
N VAL A 150 5.52 -21.91 19.75
CA VAL A 150 6.45 -20.93 19.17
C VAL A 150 7.38 -21.60 18.18
N LEU A 151 7.32 -21.24 16.92
CA LEU A 151 8.32 -21.58 15.91
C LEU A 151 9.42 -20.51 15.93
N ASP A 152 10.62 -20.89 16.34
CA ASP A 152 11.73 -19.97 16.61
C ASP A 152 12.92 -20.28 15.70
N GLY A 153 13.25 -19.35 14.82
CA GLY A 153 14.36 -19.47 13.88
C GLY A 153 15.73 -19.24 14.50
N ARG A 154 15.81 -18.79 15.76
CA ARG A 154 17.05 -18.54 16.52
C ARG A 154 18.10 -17.68 15.80
N HIS A 155 17.66 -16.95 14.75
CA HIS A 155 18.51 -16.25 13.79
C HIS A 155 19.49 -17.18 13.03
N GLU A 156 19.22 -18.47 13.00
CA GLU A 156 19.96 -19.50 12.26
C GLU A 156 19.30 -19.79 10.90
N ASN A 157 17.96 -19.78 10.85
CA ASN A 157 17.19 -20.04 9.64
C ASN A 157 16.73 -18.73 8.98
N TYR A 158 16.86 -18.60 7.65
CA TYR A 158 16.43 -17.40 6.93
C TYR A 158 14.90 -17.27 6.90
N TYR A 159 14.20 -18.35 6.61
CA TYR A 159 12.76 -18.37 6.41
C TYR A 159 12.10 -19.43 7.26
N ALA A 160 10.87 -19.18 7.67
CA ALA A 160 10.06 -20.17 8.37
C ALA A 160 9.30 -21.07 7.38
N PHE A 161 8.66 -20.45 6.38
CA PHE A 161 7.85 -21.14 5.39
C PHE A 161 8.16 -20.62 3.97
N THR A 162 8.45 -21.55 3.06
CA THR A 162 8.79 -21.28 1.65
C THR A 162 8.06 -22.24 0.72
N GLY A 163 8.26 -22.06 -0.60
CA GLY A 163 7.71 -22.93 -1.64
C GLY A 163 6.37 -22.43 -2.16
N ASN A 164 5.92 -23.06 -3.26
CA ASN A 164 4.77 -22.60 -4.05
C ASN A 164 3.48 -23.39 -3.77
N ALA A 165 3.42 -24.15 -2.67
CA ALA A 165 2.25 -24.93 -2.32
C ALA A 165 1.04 -24.00 -2.05
N PRO A 166 -0.10 -24.18 -2.77
CA PRO A 166 -1.26 -23.34 -2.57
C PRO A 166 -2.11 -23.76 -1.36
N ASN A 167 -2.92 -22.82 -0.87
CA ASN A 167 -3.97 -23.05 0.11
C ASN A 167 -3.47 -23.59 1.45
N VAL A 168 -2.33 -23.09 1.91
CA VAL A 168 -1.78 -23.40 3.24
C VAL A 168 -2.46 -22.55 4.30
N THR A 169 -2.70 -23.12 5.48
CA THR A 169 -3.22 -22.40 6.65
C THR A 169 -2.21 -22.42 7.78
N ILE A 170 -2.00 -21.27 8.43
CA ILE A 170 -1.22 -21.12 9.66
C ILE A 170 -2.10 -20.44 10.69
N SER A 171 -2.33 -21.10 11.84
CA SER A 171 -3.23 -20.58 12.88
C SER A 171 -2.62 -20.73 14.27
N TYR A 172 -2.81 -19.72 15.14
CA TYR A 172 -2.43 -19.75 16.55
C TYR A 172 -0.94 -20.04 16.80
N LEU A 173 -0.08 -19.66 15.85
CA LEU A 173 1.36 -19.93 15.94
C LEU A 173 2.15 -18.63 16.11
N THR A 174 3.08 -18.59 17.06
CA THR A 174 4.08 -17.53 17.11
C THR A 174 5.26 -17.92 16.24
N VAL A 175 5.58 -17.11 15.21
CA VAL A 175 6.75 -17.26 14.33
C VAL A 175 7.70 -16.11 14.59
N ARG A 176 8.93 -16.42 15.05
CA ARG A 176 9.88 -15.39 15.48
C ARG A 176 11.33 -15.70 15.18
N ASN A 177 12.16 -14.66 15.22
CA ASN A 177 13.62 -14.74 15.16
C ASN A 177 14.15 -15.46 13.90
N PHE A 178 13.44 -15.35 12.77
CA PHE A 178 13.92 -15.82 11.47
C PHE A 178 14.72 -14.73 10.78
N GLY A 179 15.64 -15.14 9.91
CA GLY A 179 16.48 -14.26 9.11
C GLY A 179 17.72 -13.73 9.83
N VAL A 180 18.68 -13.29 9.05
CA VAL A 180 19.89 -12.64 9.54
C VAL A 180 19.68 -11.14 9.49
N ARG A 181 20.00 -10.45 10.55
CA ARG A 181 19.80 -9.02 10.71
C ARG A 181 20.32 -8.22 9.50
N GLY A 182 19.45 -7.43 8.88
CA GLY A 182 19.76 -6.70 7.68
C GLY A 182 19.95 -7.56 6.42
N GLY A 183 19.67 -8.87 6.48
CA GLY A 183 19.89 -9.80 5.36
C GLY A 183 18.67 -10.08 4.50
N ASN A 184 17.46 -9.85 4.99
CA ASN A 184 16.21 -10.24 4.32
C ASN A 184 15.47 -9.04 3.69
N SER A 185 16.17 -8.18 2.94
CA SER A 185 15.55 -7.04 2.29
C SER A 185 14.41 -7.45 1.35
N ASN A 186 13.22 -6.86 1.53
CA ASN A 186 12.01 -7.11 0.73
C ASN A 186 11.53 -8.57 0.72
N GLN A 187 11.89 -9.35 1.73
CA GLN A 187 11.56 -10.77 1.80
C GLN A 187 10.83 -11.08 3.11
N GLY A 188 9.74 -11.82 3.02
CA GLY A 188 9.00 -12.29 4.18
C GLY A 188 9.51 -13.64 4.68
N VAL A 189 9.46 -13.85 6.00
CA VAL A 189 9.86 -15.13 6.59
C VAL A 189 8.77 -16.18 6.50
N VAL A 190 7.51 -15.77 6.41
CA VAL A 190 6.35 -16.65 6.16
C VAL A 190 5.88 -16.44 4.73
N ASN A 191 5.55 -17.52 4.04
CA ASN A 191 5.15 -17.52 2.64
C ASN A 191 6.16 -16.78 1.73
N HIS A 192 7.44 -17.05 1.93
CA HIS A 192 8.54 -16.35 1.26
C HIS A 192 8.36 -16.23 -0.26
N ASP A 193 7.84 -17.26 -0.91
CA ASP A 193 7.66 -17.32 -2.37
C ASP A 193 6.31 -16.79 -2.84
N SER A 194 5.55 -16.11 -2.00
CA SER A 194 4.25 -15.49 -2.32
C SER A 194 3.23 -16.49 -2.89
N ALA A 195 3.21 -17.71 -2.38
CA ALA A 195 2.28 -18.74 -2.84
C ALA A 195 0.82 -18.33 -2.59
N SER A 196 -0.08 -18.79 -3.46
CA SER A 196 -1.46 -18.33 -3.49
C SER A 196 -2.39 -19.08 -2.54
N GLY A 197 -3.43 -18.38 -2.07
CA GLY A 197 -4.51 -18.96 -1.24
C GLY A 197 -4.10 -19.26 0.19
N TRP A 198 -3.02 -18.67 0.70
CA TRP A 198 -2.63 -18.85 2.10
C TRP A 198 -3.55 -18.07 3.03
N THR A 199 -3.86 -18.70 4.15
CA THR A 199 -4.54 -18.07 5.28
C THR A 199 -3.62 -18.08 6.48
N ILE A 200 -3.36 -16.92 7.05
CA ILE A 200 -2.67 -16.76 8.32
C ILE A 200 -3.68 -16.11 9.25
N ASP A 201 -3.97 -16.75 10.36
CA ASP A 201 -4.96 -16.24 11.30
C ASP A 201 -4.53 -16.44 12.76
N HIS A 202 -4.95 -15.52 13.63
CA HIS A 202 -4.70 -15.58 15.07
C HIS A 202 -3.23 -15.91 15.43
N SER A 203 -2.29 -15.48 14.60
CA SER A 203 -0.87 -15.80 14.72
C SER A 203 -0.05 -14.56 15.06
N THR A 204 1.15 -14.78 15.61
CA THR A 204 2.10 -13.70 15.90
C THR A 204 3.35 -13.85 15.04
N LEU A 205 3.63 -12.86 14.17
CA LEU A 205 4.84 -12.79 13.36
C LEU A 205 5.72 -11.65 13.88
N THR A 206 6.80 -11.98 14.59
CA THR A 206 7.53 -10.96 15.34
C THR A 206 9.04 -11.16 15.38
N ARG A 207 9.80 -10.05 15.45
CA ARG A 207 11.28 -10.03 15.56
C ARG A 207 11.96 -10.81 14.42
N ASN A 208 11.39 -10.79 13.24
CA ASN A 208 11.98 -11.42 12.07
C ASN A 208 12.79 -10.40 11.29
N ALA A 209 13.88 -10.83 10.67
CA ALA A 209 14.62 -10.02 9.73
C ALA A 209 13.86 -9.98 8.39
N GLY A 210 13.67 -8.78 7.84
CA GLY A 210 12.82 -8.56 6.68
C GLY A 210 11.36 -8.34 7.05
N ALA A 211 10.43 -8.82 6.22
CA ALA A 211 9.01 -8.78 6.47
C ALA A 211 8.54 -9.98 7.32
N GLY A 212 7.49 -9.80 8.11
CA GLY A 212 6.85 -10.92 8.82
C GLY A 212 6.31 -11.96 7.83
N THR A 213 5.66 -11.52 6.76
CA THR A 213 5.13 -12.39 5.71
C THR A 213 5.17 -11.74 4.32
N MET A 214 5.28 -12.56 3.28
CA MET A 214 4.92 -12.18 1.91
C MET A 214 3.47 -12.57 1.64
N LEU A 215 2.80 -11.81 0.75
CA LEU A 215 1.43 -12.10 0.34
C LEU A 215 1.37 -12.36 -1.16
N GLY A 216 0.90 -13.54 -1.51
CA GLY A 216 0.54 -13.94 -2.87
C GLY A 216 -0.96 -13.76 -3.13
N SER A 217 -1.41 -14.12 -4.33
CA SER A 217 -2.82 -13.99 -4.72
C SER A 217 -3.77 -14.78 -3.79
N ARG A 218 -4.89 -14.17 -3.44
CA ARG A 218 -5.94 -14.74 -2.57
C ARG A 218 -5.44 -15.12 -1.17
N ASN A 219 -4.41 -14.41 -0.68
CA ASN A 219 -4.00 -14.58 0.70
C ASN A 219 -4.91 -13.78 1.64
N THR A 220 -5.12 -14.35 2.81
CA THR A 220 -5.87 -13.74 3.92
C THR A 220 -4.97 -13.63 5.15
N LEU A 221 -4.91 -12.44 5.74
CA LEU A 221 -4.41 -12.19 7.08
C LEU A 221 -5.58 -11.76 7.96
N SER A 222 -5.83 -12.44 9.07
CA SER A 222 -6.92 -12.05 9.96
C SER A 222 -6.61 -12.30 11.43
N TYR A 223 -6.87 -11.29 12.27
CA TYR A 223 -6.59 -11.35 13.70
C TYR A 223 -5.13 -11.69 14.04
N ASP A 224 -4.20 -11.25 13.19
CA ASP A 224 -2.78 -11.49 13.36
C ASP A 224 -2.08 -10.32 14.06
N CYS A 225 -1.05 -10.64 14.83
CA CYS A 225 -0.10 -9.69 15.39
C CYS A 225 1.19 -9.67 14.56
N LEU A 226 1.37 -8.63 13.75
CA LEU A 226 2.54 -8.42 12.90
C LEU A 226 3.40 -7.32 13.51
N LYS A 227 4.39 -7.66 14.37
CA LYS A 227 5.07 -6.62 15.13
C LYS A 227 6.59 -6.76 15.22
N ASN A 228 7.24 -5.60 15.32
CA ASN A 228 8.68 -5.52 15.59
C ASN A 228 9.55 -6.32 14.61
N ASN A 229 9.11 -6.46 13.36
CA ASN A 229 9.94 -7.03 12.30
C ASN A 229 10.91 -5.96 11.78
N GLU A 230 12.05 -6.37 11.24
CA GLU A 230 13.11 -5.43 10.88
C GLU A 230 12.74 -4.50 9.73
N GLN A 231 11.83 -4.89 8.85
CA GLN A 231 11.45 -4.11 7.68
C GLN A 231 9.94 -3.84 7.60
N TYR A 232 9.12 -4.86 7.41
CA TYR A 232 7.66 -4.75 7.29
C TYR A 232 6.94 -5.72 8.22
N GLY A 233 5.70 -5.42 8.58
CA GLY A 233 4.78 -6.45 9.05
C GLY A 233 4.47 -7.44 7.94
N PHE A 234 4.14 -6.93 6.74
CA PHE A 234 3.95 -7.72 5.52
C PHE A 234 4.46 -6.98 4.28
N ASN A 235 4.75 -7.75 3.21
CA ASN A 235 5.00 -7.23 1.87
C ASN A 235 4.18 -8.05 0.85
N ALA A 236 3.39 -7.38 0.02
CA ALA A 236 2.58 -8.02 -1.01
C ALA A 236 3.23 -7.81 -2.38
N PHE A 237 3.89 -8.84 -2.87
CA PHE A 237 4.57 -8.85 -4.15
C PHE A 237 4.64 -10.27 -4.70
N SER A 238 4.46 -10.42 -6.02
CA SER A 238 4.82 -11.61 -6.80
C SER A 238 5.08 -11.18 -8.24
N GLU A 239 5.78 -12.02 -9.03
CA GLU A 239 6.09 -11.68 -10.44
C GLU A 239 4.85 -11.44 -11.32
N ALA A 240 3.74 -12.08 -11.00
CA ALA A 240 2.46 -11.92 -11.73
C ALA A 240 1.55 -10.83 -11.14
N GLY A 241 1.98 -10.16 -10.08
CA GLY A 241 1.14 -9.28 -9.26
C GLY A 241 0.13 -10.06 -8.40
N PRO A 242 0.11 -9.86 -7.08
CA PRO A 242 -0.91 -10.49 -6.23
C PRO A 242 -2.31 -9.97 -6.56
N ALA A 243 -3.33 -10.82 -6.35
CA ALA A 243 -4.72 -10.41 -6.56
C ALA A 243 -5.62 -10.88 -5.43
N HIS A 244 -6.66 -10.10 -5.13
CA HIS A 244 -7.72 -10.44 -4.17
C HIS A 244 -7.19 -10.74 -2.77
N LEU A 245 -6.45 -9.80 -2.20
CA LEU A 245 -5.95 -9.87 -0.82
C LEU A 245 -7.04 -9.48 0.19
N VAL A 246 -7.00 -10.13 1.35
CA VAL A 246 -7.83 -9.76 2.52
C VAL A 246 -6.94 -9.57 3.73
N LEU A 247 -6.98 -8.38 4.32
CA LEU A 247 -6.29 -8.05 5.57
C LEU A 247 -7.35 -7.51 6.54
N ASP A 248 -7.73 -8.31 7.53
CA ASP A 248 -8.88 -8.02 8.36
C ASP A 248 -8.59 -8.18 9.86
N HIS A 249 -8.90 -7.18 10.67
CA HIS A 249 -8.72 -7.19 12.13
C HIS A 249 -7.28 -7.49 12.62
N ASN A 250 -6.25 -7.13 11.86
CA ASN A 250 -4.86 -7.32 12.27
C ASN A 250 -4.33 -6.15 13.09
N GLU A 251 -3.35 -6.42 13.97
CA GLU A 251 -2.52 -5.38 14.61
C GLU A 251 -1.12 -5.40 13.98
N ILE A 252 -0.76 -4.29 13.31
CA ILE A 252 0.50 -4.12 12.57
C ILE A 252 1.30 -3.02 13.25
N ALA A 253 2.27 -3.40 14.08
CA ALA A 253 2.84 -2.46 15.05
C ALA A 253 4.37 -2.50 15.15
N GLY A 254 5.00 -1.32 15.27
CA GLY A 254 6.43 -1.20 15.60
C GLY A 254 7.37 -1.87 14.61
N ASN A 255 6.98 -2.03 13.35
CA ASN A 255 7.84 -2.61 12.32
C ASN A 255 8.85 -1.59 11.78
N ASN A 256 9.82 -2.02 10.99
CA ASN A 256 11.01 -1.30 10.56
C ASN A 256 12.01 -1.04 11.70
N THR A 257 12.20 -2.00 12.60
CA THR A 257 13.13 -1.87 13.73
C THR A 257 14.58 -1.71 13.30
N TYR A 258 14.92 -2.01 12.03
CA TYR A 258 16.26 -1.86 11.47
C TYR A 258 16.47 -0.51 10.78
N ASN A 259 15.45 0.35 10.68
CA ASN A 259 15.51 1.66 10.01
C ASN A 259 16.06 1.60 8.59
N TRP A 260 15.48 0.73 7.76
CA TRP A 260 15.96 0.48 6.40
C TRP A 260 16.11 1.75 5.55
N GLU A 261 15.13 2.66 5.59
CA GLU A 261 15.19 3.91 4.82
C GLU A 261 16.38 4.79 5.19
N LYS A 262 16.77 4.81 6.48
CA LYS A 262 17.96 5.54 6.96
C LYS A 262 19.28 4.83 6.64
N ARG A 263 19.25 3.53 6.35
CA ARG A 263 20.43 2.72 6.01
C ARG A 263 20.65 2.60 4.52
N VAL A 264 19.57 2.58 3.76
CA VAL A 264 19.56 2.51 2.29
C VAL A 264 18.68 3.66 1.82
N GLU A 265 19.25 4.86 1.73
CA GLU A 265 18.54 6.08 1.36
C GLU A 265 17.77 5.89 0.05
N GLY A 266 16.50 6.27 0.05
CA GLY A 266 15.61 6.16 -1.10
C GLY A 266 15.24 4.73 -1.48
N CYS A 267 15.41 3.75 -0.59
CA CYS A 267 15.06 2.37 -0.91
C CYS A 267 13.55 2.17 -1.11
N GLY A 268 12.72 3.05 -0.55
CA GLY A 268 11.28 2.88 -0.58
C GLY A 268 10.82 1.55 0.01
N CYS A 269 11.53 1.04 1.01
CA CYS A 269 11.43 -0.34 1.47
C CYS A 269 11.14 -0.47 2.95
N THR A 270 10.25 0.37 3.49
CA THR A 270 9.93 0.42 4.92
C THR A 270 8.43 0.60 5.16
N GLY A 271 7.98 0.23 6.34
CA GLY A 271 6.63 0.51 6.80
C GLY A 271 5.98 -0.60 7.62
N GLY A 272 4.73 -0.37 8.02
CA GLY A 272 3.87 -1.41 8.58
C GLY A 272 3.56 -2.48 7.54
N GLY A 273 3.20 -2.07 6.32
CA GLY A 273 2.98 -2.97 5.20
C GLY A 273 3.10 -2.29 3.85
N LYS A 274 3.51 -3.06 2.83
CA LYS A 274 3.67 -2.58 1.47
C LYS A 274 2.94 -3.46 0.46
N PHE A 275 2.33 -2.81 -0.54
CA PHE A 275 1.67 -3.44 -1.67
C PHE A 275 2.35 -3.00 -2.97
N TRP A 276 2.61 -3.94 -3.86
CA TRP A 276 3.22 -3.71 -5.15
C TRP A 276 2.52 -4.54 -6.22
N ASP A 277 2.03 -3.87 -7.27
CA ASP A 277 1.30 -4.47 -8.41
C ASP A 277 0.08 -5.31 -8.00
N VAL A 278 -0.61 -4.92 -6.93
CA VAL A 278 -1.74 -5.69 -6.38
C VAL A 278 -3.04 -5.34 -7.08
N ASN A 279 -3.76 -6.36 -7.54
CA ASN A 279 -5.09 -6.23 -8.16
C ASN A 279 -6.20 -6.62 -7.18
N GLY A 280 -6.68 -5.65 -6.42
CA GLY A 280 -7.73 -5.82 -5.43
C GLY A 280 -7.19 -6.24 -4.06
N ALA A 281 -7.42 -5.39 -3.07
CA ALA A 281 -7.19 -5.68 -1.67
C ALA A 281 -8.33 -5.09 -0.83
N ASP A 282 -8.88 -5.91 0.05
CA ASP A 282 -9.79 -5.48 1.11
C ASP A 282 -8.96 -5.40 2.42
N VAL A 283 -8.70 -4.16 2.88
CA VAL A 283 -7.92 -3.84 4.08
C VAL A 283 -8.86 -3.23 5.10
N THR A 284 -9.36 -4.05 6.03
CA THR A 284 -10.49 -3.70 6.88
C THR A 284 -10.20 -3.88 8.36
N ASP A 285 -10.67 -2.93 9.17
CA ASP A 285 -10.69 -3.01 10.63
C ASP A 285 -9.34 -3.34 11.29
N ASN A 286 -8.22 -2.99 10.63
CA ASN A 286 -6.88 -3.20 11.16
C ASN A 286 -6.46 -2.03 12.08
N TRP A 287 -5.59 -2.33 13.05
CA TRP A 287 -4.87 -1.33 13.81
C TRP A 287 -3.42 -1.26 13.36
N VAL A 288 -3.04 -0.18 12.67
CA VAL A 288 -1.70 0.03 12.10
C VAL A 288 -1.01 1.14 12.86
N HIS A 289 -0.04 0.82 13.73
CA HIS A 289 0.45 1.85 14.64
C HIS A 289 1.93 1.72 15.01
N GLY A 290 2.52 2.89 15.34
CA GLY A 290 3.87 2.96 15.89
C GLY A 290 4.96 2.36 15.01
N ASN A 291 4.71 2.21 13.70
CA ASN A 291 5.74 1.72 12.79
C ASN A 291 6.79 2.83 12.56
N HIS A 292 8.06 2.42 12.47
CA HIS A 292 9.19 3.34 12.35
C HIS A 292 9.39 3.85 10.92
N SER A 293 8.32 4.14 10.23
CA SER A 293 8.19 4.74 8.90
C SER A 293 6.71 4.93 8.56
N VAL A 294 6.32 4.67 7.30
CA VAL A 294 4.95 4.71 6.79
C VAL A 294 4.08 3.64 7.45
N GLY A 295 2.81 3.94 7.70
CA GLY A 295 1.85 2.94 8.17
C GLY A 295 1.55 1.88 7.10
N LEU A 296 0.86 2.27 6.02
CA LEU A 296 0.59 1.42 4.86
C LEU A 296 1.05 2.12 3.58
N TRP A 297 1.63 1.37 2.66
CA TRP A 297 2.12 1.89 1.40
C TRP A 297 1.63 1.05 0.21
N ALA A 298 0.68 1.59 -0.54
CA ALA A 298 0.32 1.08 -1.86
C ALA A 298 1.22 1.77 -2.90
N ASP A 299 2.35 1.13 -3.23
CA ASP A 299 3.32 1.60 -4.19
C ASP A 299 3.07 0.92 -5.55
N THR A 300 3.29 1.61 -6.60
CA THR A 300 3.30 1.19 -8.00
C THR A 300 2.25 0.13 -8.42
N ASN A 301 1.45 0.52 -9.41
CA ASN A 301 0.59 -0.36 -10.22
C ASN A 301 -0.54 -1.08 -9.45
N ASN A 302 -0.87 -0.63 -8.23
CA ASN A 302 -1.99 -1.20 -7.49
C ASN A 302 -3.33 -0.68 -8.04
N ARG A 303 -4.41 -1.47 -7.88
CA ARG A 303 -5.76 -1.10 -8.32
C ARG A 303 -6.86 -1.81 -7.54
N GLY A 304 -7.99 -1.13 -7.39
CA GLY A 304 -9.19 -1.74 -6.85
C GLY A 304 -9.15 -2.01 -5.34
N PHE A 305 -8.53 -1.13 -4.56
CA PHE A 305 -8.41 -1.26 -3.11
C PHE A 305 -9.65 -0.75 -2.37
N LYS A 306 -10.06 -1.47 -1.35
CA LYS A 306 -10.91 -0.98 -0.26
C LYS A 306 -10.08 -0.91 1.02
N ILE A 307 -9.95 0.30 1.57
CA ILE A 307 -9.28 0.56 2.84
C ILE A 307 -10.33 1.17 3.77
N ALA A 308 -10.89 0.36 4.69
CA ALA A 308 -12.08 0.78 5.44
C ALA A 308 -12.04 0.35 6.91
N GLY A 309 -12.53 1.21 7.81
CA GLY A 309 -12.65 0.89 9.24
C GLY A 309 -11.33 0.79 9.99
N ASN A 310 -10.20 1.08 9.35
CA ASN A 310 -8.89 0.95 9.99
C ASN A 310 -8.62 2.11 10.95
N TYR A 311 -7.83 1.82 11.99
CA TYR A 311 -7.25 2.81 12.88
C TYR A 311 -5.73 2.88 12.63
N ILE A 312 -5.28 3.98 12.02
CA ILE A 312 -3.89 4.17 11.58
C ILE A 312 -3.28 5.29 12.42
N GLU A 313 -2.37 4.93 13.32
CA GLU A 313 -1.98 5.82 14.41
C GLU A 313 -0.47 5.86 14.68
N GLY A 314 0.06 7.06 14.93
CA GLY A 314 1.39 7.23 15.52
C GLY A 314 2.52 6.60 14.71
N ASN A 315 2.34 6.40 13.41
CA ASN A 315 3.43 5.99 12.53
C ASN A 315 4.39 7.17 12.34
N GLU A 316 5.69 6.92 12.35
CA GLU A 316 6.72 8.00 12.33
C GLU A 316 6.59 8.89 11.09
N SER A 317 6.21 8.31 9.96
CA SER A 317 5.96 8.99 8.70
C SER A 317 4.46 9.02 8.36
N THR A 318 4.12 9.11 7.09
CA THR A 318 2.76 9.15 6.55
C THR A 318 1.93 7.93 6.96
N GLY A 319 0.66 8.14 7.32
CA GLY A 319 -0.24 7.05 7.71
C GLY A 319 -0.53 6.10 6.54
N LEU A 320 -0.91 6.64 5.38
CA LEU A 320 -1.16 5.91 4.14
C LEU A 320 -0.53 6.63 2.95
N ILE A 321 0.36 5.95 2.24
CA ILE A 321 0.82 6.35 0.91
C ILE A 321 0.06 5.55 -0.15
N TYR A 322 -0.48 6.22 -1.15
CA TYR A 322 -1.08 5.62 -2.34
C TYR A 322 -0.44 6.26 -3.57
N GLU A 323 0.45 5.52 -4.22
CA GLU A 323 1.40 6.05 -5.18
C GLU A 323 1.40 5.24 -6.47
N ILE A 324 1.41 5.92 -7.62
CA ILE A 324 1.43 5.31 -8.96
C ILE A 324 0.40 4.16 -9.08
N SER A 325 -0.83 4.42 -8.64
CA SER A 325 -1.86 3.39 -8.48
C SER A 325 -3.25 3.97 -8.74
N TYR A 326 -4.23 3.13 -9.15
CA TYR A 326 -5.56 3.62 -9.54
C TYR A 326 -6.69 2.88 -8.83
N ASN A 327 -7.83 3.56 -8.76
CA ASN A 327 -9.12 3.06 -8.31
C ASN A 327 -9.12 2.51 -6.90
N ALA A 328 -9.53 3.33 -5.95
CA ALA A 328 -9.59 2.96 -4.54
C ALA A 328 -10.79 3.59 -3.83
N LEU A 329 -11.22 2.95 -2.76
CA LEU A 329 -12.16 3.46 -1.78
C LEU A 329 -11.49 3.46 -0.41
N VAL A 330 -11.24 4.66 0.15
CA VAL A 330 -10.67 4.88 1.48
C VAL A 330 -11.75 5.49 2.35
N GLU A 331 -12.40 4.68 3.21
CA GLU A 331 -13.59 5.13 3.91
C GLU A 331 -13.64 4.69 5.38
N HIS A 332 -14.27 5.51 6.22
CA HIS A 332 -14.53 5.18 7.63
C HIS A 332 -13.27 4.81 8.43
N ASN A 333 -12.10 5.30 8.02
CA ASN A 333 -10.87 5.10 8.78
C ASN A 333 -10.65 6.25 9.77
N THR A 334 -9.88 5.96 10.82
CA THR A 334 -9.30 6.99 11.69
C THR A 334 -7.79 7.04 11.45
N PHE A 335 -7.30 8.23 11.11
CA PHE A 335 -5.89 8.57 11.03
C PHE A 335 -5.53 9.47 12.20
N ALA A 336 -4.69 9.02 13.11
CA ALA A 336 -4.36 9.78 14.32
C ALA A 336 -2.84 9.90 14.51
N ARG A 337 -2.34 11.12 14.72
CA ARG A 337 -0.95 11.40 15.11
C ARG A 337 0.13 10.78 14.21
N ASN A 338 -0.14 10.61 12.91
CA ASN A 338 0.87 10.15 11.96
C ASN A 338 1.78 11.30 11.51
N GLY A 339 3.03 10.98 11.19
CA GLY A 339 4.00 11.92 10.63
C GLY A 339 4.64 12.85 11.63
N LEU A 340 4.48 12.63 12.93
CA LEU A 340 4.99 13.57 13.94
C LEU A 340 6.52 13.49 14.14
N VAL A 341 7.18 12.45 13.65
CA VAL A 341 8.65 12.31 13.65
C VAL A 341 9.24 12.86 12.35
N ASP A 342 8.76 12.39 11.20
CA ASP A 342 9.35 12.77 9.91
C ASP A 342 8.89 14.15 9.44
N GLY A 343 7.68 14.59 9.77
CA GLY A 343 7.16 15.88 9.37
C GLY A 343 8.09 17.07 9.69
N PRO A 344 8.59 17.20 10.92
CA PRO A 344 9.54 18.28 11.27
C PRO A 344 10.97 18.04 10.77
N THR A 345 11.36 16.78 10.52
CA THR A 345 12.75 16.43 10.21
C THR A 345 13.01 16.25 8.71
N ASN A 346 11.96 16.08 7.92
CA ASN A 346 12.03 15.96 6.46
C ASN A 346 11.16 17.02 5.78
N PRO A 347 11.56 18.31 5.81
CA PRO A 347 10.74 19.40 5.26
C PRO A 347 10.61 19.35 3.72
N GLY A 348 11.40 18.55 3.05
CA GLY A 348 11.33 18.36 1.59
C GLY A 348 10.24 17.40 1.14
N PHE A 349 9.64 16.64 2.07
CA PHE A 349 8.55 15.72 1.78
C PHE A 349 7.25 16.17 2.51
N PRO A 350 6.11 16.21 1.84
CA PRO A 350 4.85 16.69 2.44
C PRO A 350 4.20 15.60 3.30
N THR A 351 4.86 15.24 4.41
CA THR A 351 4.37 14.24 5.36
C THR A 351 2.94 14.56 5.81
N SER A 352 2.06 13.58 5.74
CA SER A 352 0.62 13.76 5.95
C SER A 352 -0.05 12.50 6.46
N ALA A 353 -1.32 12.58 6.82
CA ALA A 353 -2.11 11.39 7.16
C ALA A 353 -2.30 10.48 5.93
N ILE A 354 -2.65 11.09 4.79
CA ILE A 354 -2.75 10.40 3.50
C ILE A 354 -1.97 11.20 2.45
N TYR A 355 -1.08 10.52 1.76
CA TYR A 355 -0.34 11.02 0.61
C TYR A 355 -0.74 10.24 -0.63
N VAL A 356 -1.22 10.94 -1.66
CA VAL A 356 -1.61 10.39 -2.96
C VAL A 356 -0.75 11.03 -4.03
N SER A 357 0.03 10.24 -4.74
CA SER A 357 0.90 10.77 -5.78
C SER A 357 0.81 9.95 -7.06
N GLU A 358 0.71 10.66 -8.19
CA GLU A 358 0.52 10.07 -9.53
C GLU A 358 -0.55 8.96 -9.55
N SER A 359 -1.62 9.17 -8.79
CA SER A 359 -2.66 8.19 -8.54
C SER A 359 -4.04 8.81 -8.64
N GLY A 360 -5.05 8.01 -8.90
CA GLY A 360 -6.41 8.52 -8.97
C GLY A 360 -7.42 7.50 -9.47
N SER A 361 -8.42 7.95 -10.21
CA SER A 361 -9.38 7.03 -10.80
C SER A 361 -9.38 7.11 -12.31
N ASP A 362 -9.55 5.95 -12.95
CA ASP A 362 -9.80 5.83 -14.37
C ASP A 362 -10.63 4.56 -14.64
N SER A 363 -11.76 4.72 -15.34
CA SER A 363 -12.66 3.61 -15.67
C SER A 363 -12.07 2.61 -16.67
N ARG A 364 -11.00 2.98 -17.36
CA ARG A 364 -10.27 2.10 -18.28
C ARG A 364 -9.33 1.14 -17.58
N VAL A 365 -8.95 1.44 -16.32
CA VAL A 365 -8.17 0.52 -15.50
C VAL A 365 -9.09 -0.57 -14.95
N PRO A 366 -8.82 -1.85 -15.27
CA PRO A 366 -9.70 -2.95 -14.85
C PRO A 366 -9.61 -3.20 -13.33
N GLY A 367 -10.67 -3.77 -12.77
CA GLY A 367 -10.73 -4.16 -11.37
C GLY A 367 -11.91 -3.56 -10.61
N LYS A 368 -11.97 -3.79 -9.30
CA LYS A 368 -12.98 -3.20 -8.41
C LYS A 368 -12.84 -1.67 -8.39
N TYR A 369 -13.92 -0.98 -8.09
CA TYR A 369 -13.98 0.49 -7.97
C TYR A 369 -13.57 1.23 -9.25
N GLY A 370 -13.77 0.63 -10.43
CA GLY A 370 -13.43 1.23 -11.72
C GLY A 370 -13.98 2.65 -11.86
N GLY A 371 -13.09 3.62 -12.12
CA GLY A 371 -13.45 5.04 -12.20
C GLY A 371 -13.73 5.72 -10.86
N THR A 372 -13.38 5.12 -9.72
CA THR A 372 -13.54 5.70 -8.39
C THR A 372 -12.20 5.81 -7.67
N PHE A 373 -11.87 7.00 -7.19
CA PHE A 373 -10.87 7.20 -6.14
C PHE A 373 -11.46 8.16 -5.10
N SER A 374 -11.95 7.59 -4.02
CA SER A 374 -12.65 8.37 -2.99
C SER A 374 -12.02 8.19 -1.62
N ILE A 375 -11.74 9.31 -0.97
CA ILE A 375 -11.32 9.41 0.44
C ILE A 375 -12.51 10.03 1.18
N THR A 376 -13.31 9.20 1.85
CA THR A 376 -14.63 9.65 2.35
C THR A 376 -14.93 9.16 3.76
N ARG A 377 -15.62 10.00 4.54
CA ARG A 377 -16.08 9.65 5.90
C ARG A 377 -14.97 9.16 6.83
N ASN A 378 -13.74 9.63 6.61
CA ASN A 378 -12.62 9.36 7.52
C ASN A 378 -12.55 10.46 8.60
N THR A 379 -11.94 10.11 9.74
CA THR A 379 -11.60 11.04 10.80
C THR A 379 -10.09 11.19 10.88
N PHE A 380 -9.61 12.44 10.87
CA PHE A 380 -8.19 12.79 10.96
C PHE A 380 -7.95 13.54 12.26
N ILE A 381 -7.06 13.04 13.12
CA ILE A 381 -6.83 13.59 14.46
C ILE A 381 -5.35 13.92 14.63
N ASN A 382 -5.02 15.21 14.69
CA ASN A 382 -3.68 15.68 15.05
C ASN A 382 -2.52 15.02 14.27
N ASN A 383 -2.71 14.72 13.00
CA ASN A 383 -1.63 14.31 12.12
C ASN A 383 -0.77 15.51 11.73
N TRP A 384 0.47 15.29 11.28
CA TRP A 384 1.32 16.36 10.80
C TRP A 384 0.70 17.15 9.64
N GLY A 385 0.15 16.48 8.65
CA GLY A 385 -0.69 17.02 7.58
C GLY A 385 -1.97 16.22 7.43
N GLY A 386 -2.91 16.72 6.66
CA GLY A 386 -4.16 16.04 6.34
C GLY A 386 -4.03 15.12 5.12
N VAL A 387 -4.65 15.51 4.00
CA VAL A 387 -4.55 14.83 2.71
C VAL A 387 -3.73 15.66 1.75
N VAL A 388 -2.74 15.03 1.13
CA VAL A 388 -1.92 15.63 0.08
C VAL A 388 -2.13 14.88 -1.22
N LEU A 389 -2.48 15.62 -2.26
CA LEU A 389 -2.53 15.15 -3.63
C LEU A 389 -1.34 15.77 -4.36
N TRP A 390 -0.45 14.96 -4.88
CA TRP A 390 0.77 15.41 -5.55
C TRP A 390 0.91 14.76 -6.92
N GLU A 391 1.48 15.48 -7.87
CA GLU A 391 1.91 14.93 -9.14
C GLU A 391 3.34 15.36 -9.47
N ASN A 392 4.20 14.39 -9.69
CA ASN A 392 5.51 14.56 -10.28
C ASN A 392 5.45 14.20 -11.76
N ALA A 393 5.55 15.20 -12.62
CA ALA A 393 5.42 15.02 -14.06
C ALA A 393 6.48 14.13 -14.69
N ASP A 394 7.62 13.94 -14.04
CA ASP A 394 8.68 13.08 -14.53
C ASP A 394 8.43 11.58 -14.31
N ARG A 395 7.40 11.22 -13.55
CA ARG A 395 6.97 9.84 -13.38
C ARG A 395 6.08 9.39 -14.53
N PHE A 396 6.66 8.96 -15.62
CA PHE A 396 5.98 8.36 -16.76
C PHE A 396 6.62 7.02 -17.13
N CYS A 397 5.88 6.17 -17.85
CA CYS A 397 6.38 4.86 -18.28
C CYS A 397 7.70 5.00 -19.04
N GLY A 398 8.72 4.25 -18.62
CA GLY A 398 10.07 4.32 -19.19
C GLY A 398 10.91 5.53 -18.78
N SER A 399 10.42 6.39 -17.86
CA SER A 399 11.20 7.48 -17.31
C SER A 399 12.30 6.97 -16.38
N PRO A 400 13.50 7.54 -16.43
CA PRO A 400 14.55 7.28 -15.43
C PRO A 400 14.16 7.68 -14.00
N ALA A 401 13.18 8.59 -13.84
CA ALA A 401 12.64 8.98 -12.55
C ALA A 401 11.61 7.97 -11.99
N ASN A 402 11.15 7.03 -12.81
CA ASN A 402 10.30 5.94 -12.38
C ASN A 402 11.15 4.69 -12.15
N THR A 403 11.45 4.37 -10.91
CA THR A 403 12.26 3.21 -10.52
C THR A 403 11.59 1.88 -10.84
N SER A 404 10.28 1.89 -11.10
CA SER A 404 9.44 0.74 -11.46
C SER A 404 9.22 0.66 -12.97
N SER A 405 10.23 0.94 -13.77
CA SER A 405 10.13 1.13 -15.23
C SER A 405 9.55 -0.07 -16.02
N GLY A 406 9.44 -1.25 -15.42
CA GLY A 406 8.77 -2.41 -16.03
C GLY A 406 7.26 -2.50 -15.72
N ASP A 407 6.81 -1.81 -14.67
CA ASP A 407 5.46 -1.96 -14.11
C ASP A 407 4.62 -0.71 -14.40
N CYS A 408 4.27 -0.52 -15.66
CA CYS A 408 3.44 0.61 -16.07
C CYS A 408 1.98 0.22 -16.22
N THR A 409 1.08 0.84 -15.46
CA THR A 409 -0.35 0.79 -15.77
C THR A 409 -0.64 1.70 -16.95
N LEU A 410 -0.74 1.13 -18.12
CA LEU A 410 -1.17 1.86 -19.30
C LEU A 410 -2.69 1.95 -19.31
N VAL A 411 -3.23 3.14 -19.06
CA VAL A 411 -4.67 3.38 -19.01
C VAL A 411 -5.33 3.06 -20.36
N ASN A 412 -4.65 3.32 -21.46
CA ASN A 412 -5.16 3.03 -22.79
C ASN A 412 -4.14 2.23 -23.61
N SER A 413 -4.02 0.94 -23.32
CA SER A 413 -3.10 0.01 -23.99
C SER A 413 -3.39 -0.18 -25.49
N GLN A 414 -4.56 0.25 -25.99
CA GLN A 414 -4.85 0.24 -27.43
C GLN A 414 -4.20 1.40 -28.18
N LYS A 415 -3.92 2.52 -27.49
CA LYS A 415 -3.29 3.70 -28.07
C LYS A 415 -1.79 3.76 -27.85
N VAL A 416 -1.33 3.28 -26.70
CA VAL A 416 0.08 3.31 -26.31
C VAL A 416 0.53 1.99 -25.76
N THR A 417 1.80 1.69 -25.92
CA THR A 417 2.48 0.54 -25.29
C THR A 417 3.64 1.03 -24.45
N VAL A 418 4.16 0.22 -23.53
CA VAL A 418 5.36 0.56 -22.76
C VAL A 418 6.51 0.98 -23.68
N ASN A 419 6.71 0.26 -24.79
CA ASN A 419 7.77 0.58 -25.76
C ASN A 419 7.54 1.89 -26.52
N SER A 420 6.30 2.33 -26.72
CA SER A 420 5.98 3.60 -27.34
C SER A 420 6.11 4.79 -26.40
N CYS A 421 6.08 4.56 -25.10
CA CYS A 421 6.30 5.57 -24.06
C CYS A 421 7.80 5.84 -23.87
N ASN A 422 8.43 6.47 -24.83
CA ASN A 422 9.88 6.74 -24.81
C ASN A 422 10.19 8.20 -25.14
N ARG A 423 11.44 8.59 -24.96
CA ARG A 423 11.92 9.97 -25.18
C ARG A 423 11.55 10.55 -26.53
N SER A 424 11.52 9.72 -27.58
CA SER A 424 11.26 10.19 -28.95
C SER A 424 9.81 10.55 -29.21
N ASN A 425 8.90 9.99 -28.41
CA ASN A 425 7.45 10.08 -28.64
C ASN A 425 6.72 10.90 -27.58
N ILE A 426 7.30 11.04 -26.40
CA ILE A 426 6.58 11.50 -25.19
C ILE A 426 6.02 12.93 -25.32
N ASP A 427 6.54 13.77 -26.20
CA ASP A 427 6.06 15.11 -26.48
C ASP A 427 4.86 15.15 -27.45
N GLN A 428 4.53 14.03 -28.10
CA GLN A 428 3.34 13.95 -28.95
C GLN A 428 2.08 13.82 -28.11
N SER A 429 0.98 14.41 -28.56
CA SER A 429 -0.22 14.62 -27.77
C SER A 429 -0.80 13.35 -27.13
N VAL A 430 -0.84 12.21 -27.85
CA VAL A 430 -1.34 10.96 -27.28
C VAL A 430 -0.40 10.41 -26.21
N PHE A 431 0.91 10.42 -26.47
CA PHE A 431 1.90 9.90 -25.52
C PHE A 431 2.03 10.81 -24.31
N PHE A 432 1.97 12.13 -24.49
CA PHE A 432 1.96 13.10 -23.41
C PHE A 432 0.87 12.81 -22.37
N ASN A 433 -0.31 12.39 -22.81
CA ASN A 433 -1.41 12.10 -21.91
C ASN A 433 -1.45 10.67 -21.37
N GLU A 434 -1.11 9.68 -22.18
CA GLU A 434 -1.31 8.26 -21.86
C GLU A 434 -0.08 7.58 -21.23
N CYS A 435 1.12 8.10 -21.46
CA CYS A 435 2.35 7.54 -20.89
C CYS A 435 2.66 8.06 -19.48
N ARG A 436 1.97 9.09 -19.03
CA ARG A 436 2.24 9.76 -17.76
C ARG A 436 1.27 9.27 -16.69
N TRP A 437 1.79 8.98 -15.52
CA TRP A 437 0.98 8.79 -14.32
C TRP A 437 0.39 10.14 -13.89
N LYS A 438 -0.90 10.15 -13.58
CA LYS A 438 -1.62 11.38 -13.25
C LYS A 438 -2.36 11.26 -11.93
N THR A 439 -2.26 12.30 -11.11
CA THR A 439 -3.15 12.48 -9.97
C THR A 439 -4.45 13.09 -10.47
N GLN A 440 -5.48 12.24 -10.66
CA GLN A 440 -6.71 12.65 -11.33
C GLN A 440 -7.96 12.04 -10.70
N ASN A 441 -9.07 12.78 -10.78
CA ASN A 441 -10.39 12.33 -10.33
C ASN A 441 -10.40 11.82 -8.87
N VAL A 442 -9.59 12.42 -8.00
CA VAL A 442 -9.58 12.10 -6.57
C VAL A 442 -10.64 12.95 -5.87
N LEU A 443 -11.52 12.28 -5.14
CA LEU A 443 -12.57 12.93 -4.35
C LEU A 443 -12.31 12.78 -2.86
N VAL A 444 -12.00 13.88 -2.18
CA VAL A 444 -11.83 13.97 -0.72
C VAL A 444 -13.10 14.58 -0.13
N THR A 445 -13.97 13.78 0.49
CA THR A 445 -15.31 14.27 0.84
C THR A 445 -15.87 13.70 2.13
N HIS A 446 -16.68 14.50 2.82
CA HIS A 446 -17.36 14.13 4.08
C HIS A 446 -16.41 13.64 5.17
N ASN A 447 -15.16 14.11 5.17
CA ASN A 447 -14.19 13.79 6.21
C ASN A 447 -14.25 14.84 7.33
N VAL A 448 -13.81 14.41 8.52
CA VAL A 448 -13.60 15.30 9.68
C VAL A 448 -12.11 15.42 9.93
N PHE A 449 -11.61 16.66 9.95
CA PHE A 449 -10.21 16.98 10.17
C PHE A 449 -10.06 17.76 11.48
N ASP A 450 -9.61 17.10 12.54
CA ASP A 450 -9.35 17.68 13.85
C ASP A 450 -7.85 17.99 13.99
N PHE A 451 -7.51 19.26 14.24
CA PHE A 451 -6.13 19.71 14.34
C PHE A 451 -5.94 20.68 15.51
N ASN A 452 -5.15 20.25 16.49
CA ASN A 452 -4.73 21.08 17.62
C ASN A 452 -3.20 21.15 17.69
N PRO A 453 -2.56 22.25 17.26
CA PRO A 453 -1.11 22.40 17.27
C PRO A 453 -0.47 22.18 18.66
N ALA A 454 -1.18 22.52 19.74
CA ALA A 454 -0.68 22.33 21.10
C ALA A 454 -0.50 20.84 21.46
N GLN A 455 -1.28 19.96 20.86
CA GLN A 455 -1.16 18.49 21.05
C GLN A 455 -0.07 17.88 20.19
N ILE A 456 0.34 18.54 19.12
CA ILE A 456 1.48 18.11 18.29
C ILE A 456 2.80 18.59 18.93
N GLY A 457 2.78 19.74 19.56
CA GLY A 457 3.92 20.28 20.28
C GLY A 457 4.70 21.34 19.53
N ARG A 458 5.88 21.70 20.05
CA ARG A 458 6.68 22.85 19.59
C ARG A 458 7.20 22.74 18.16
N SER A 459 7.27 21.53 17.60
CA SER A 459 7.68 21.31 16.21
C SER A 459 6.62 21.77 15.20
N CYS A 460 5.34 21.88 15.64
CA CYS A 460 4.24 22.29 14.78
C CYS A 460 4.10 23.83 14.81
N THR A 461 4.79 24.49 13.90
CA THR A 461 4.73 25.94 13.72
C THR A 461 4.31 26.30 12.30
N ALA A 462 4.01 27.57 12.06
CA ALA A 462 3.74 28.04 10.70
C ALA A 462 4.92 27.81 9.74
N LEU A 463 6.14 27.87 10.25
CA LEU A 463 7.34 27.64 9.47
C LEU A 463 7.56 26.15 9.12
N ASN A 464 7.07 25.25 9.95
CA ASN A 464 7.27 23.81 9.78
C ASN A 464 6.16 23.12 8.97
N SER A 465 5.26 23.90 8.36
CA SER A 465 4.21 23.37 7.45
C SER A 465 3.36 22.23 8.01
N CYS A 466 3.05 22.24 9.30
CA CYS A 466 2.10 21.29 9.91
C CYS A 466 0.64 21.79 9.77
N GLY A 467 -0.35 20.89 9.86
CA GLY A 467 -1.77 21.22 9.80
C GLY A 467 -2.20 21.78 8.44
N PHE A 468 -1.95 21.05 7.38
CA PHE A 468 -2.24 21.48 6.01
C PHE A 468 -2.96 20.43 5.19
N GLN A 469 -3.73 20.89 4.19
CA GLN A 469 -4.21 20.13 3.04
C GLN A 469 -3.42 20.60 1.82
N GLY A 470 -3.15 19.73 0.85
CA GLY A 470 -2.32 20.11 -0.29
C GLY A 470 -2.78 19.61 -1.65
N LEU A 471 -2.67 20.49 -2.66
CA LEU A 471 -2.70 20.17 -4.09
C LEU A 471 -1.37 20.59 -4.69
N PHE A 472 -0.44 19.64 -4.87
CA PHE A 472 0.92 19.92 -5.29
C PHE A 472 1.20 19.41 -6.69
N SER A 473 2.05 20.15 -7.41
CA SER A 473 2.57 19.74 -8.71
C SER A 473 4.06 20.01 -8.79
N GLN A 474 4.80 19.05 -9.30
CA GLN A 474 6.23 19.22 -9.58
C GLN A 474 6.45 19.29 -11.08
N TYR A 475 7.15 20.32 -11.52
CA TYR A 475 7.49 20.48 -12.93
C TYR A 475 8.45 19.40 -13.40
N GLY A 476 8.33 19.00 -14.64
CA GLY A 476 9.29 18.14 -15.29
C GLY A 476 10.64 18.82 -15.43
N SER A 477 11.55 18.50 -14.55
CA SER A 477 12.93 18.99 -14.56
C SER A 477 13.95 17.88 -14.70
N TYR A 478 13.55 16.66 -14.45
CA TYR A 478 14.38 15.46 -14.54
C TYR A 478 13.60 14.33 -15.26
N PRO A 479 14.19 13.74 -16.29
CA PRO A 479 15.47 14.12 -16.91
C PRO A 479 15.39 15.47 -17.63
N SER A 480 16.51 16.11 -17.90
CA SER A 480 16.58 17.47 -18.49
C SER A 480 15.86 17.62 -19.84
N TRP A 481 15.64 16.54 -20.55
CA TRP A 481 14.90 16.49 -21.81
C TRP A 481 13.39 16.32 -21.63
N SER A 482 12.88 16.21 -20.39
CA SER A 482 11.44 16.02 -20.14
C SER A 482 10.61 17.14 -20.80
N PRO A 483 9.51 16.82 -21.47
CA PRO A 483 8.59 17.80 -22.01
C PRO A 483 7.71 18.43 -20.92
N TYR A 484 7.64 17.84 -19.73
CA TYR A 484 6.78 18.28 -18.63
C TYR A 484 7.46 19.40 -17.82
N LYS A 485 7.55 20.59 -18.40
CA LYS A 485 8.23 21.76 -17.81
C LYS A 485 7.26 22.92 -17.61
N GLY A 486 7.61 23.80 -16.65
CA GLY A 486 6.87 25.01 -16.37
C GLY A 486 5.48 24.71 -15.80
N THR A 487 4.51 25.54 -16.12
CA THR A 487 3.18 25.54 -15.50
C THR A 487 2.21 24.52 -16.09
N VAL A 488 2.62 23.67 -17.03
CA VAL A 488 1.70 22.72 -17.70
C VAL A 488 1.11 21.72 -16.69
N VAL A 489 1.96 21.07 -15.89
CA VAL A 489 1.50 20.10 -14.88
C VAL A 489 0.82 20.80 -13.73
N GLU A 490 1.35 21.94 -13.30
CA GLU A 490 0.77 22.78 -12.24
C GLU A 490 -0.69 23.11 -12.56
N LYS A 491 -0.97 23.53 -13.77
CA LYS A 491 -2.34 23.82 -14.20
C LYS A 491 -3.21 22.58 -14.26
N HIS A 492 -2.71 21.49 -14.83
CA HIS A 492 -3.46 20.25 -14.96
C HIS A 492 -3.86 19.67 -13.60
N ILE A 493 -2.94 19.46 -12.67
CA ILE A 493 -3.31 18.89 -11.37
C ILE A 493 -4.22 19.80 -10.56
N THR A 494 -4.00 21.11 -10.64
CA THR A 494 -4.77 22.08 -9.85
C THR A 494 -6.15 22.37 -10.45
N PHE A 495 -6.26 22.48 -11.79
CA PHE A 495 -7.47 22.99 -12.44
C PHE A 495 -8.19 21.97 -13.33
N ASP A 496 -7.46 21.06 -14.00
CA ASP A 496 -8.03 20.28 -15.11
C ASP A 496 -8.15 18.77 -14.82
N GLN A 497 -7.53 18.25 -13.75
CA GLN A 497 -7.53 16.81 -13.44
C GLN A 497 -8.63 16.40 -12.47
N ASN A 498 -9.61 17.26 -12.22
CA ASN A 498 -10.82 16.99 -11.45
C ASN A 498 -10.56 16.44 -10.03
N ASN A 499 -9.47 16.86 -9.39
CA ASN A 499 -9.21 16.58 -7.99
C ASN A 499 -10.02 17.53 -7.12
N ARG A 500 -10.79 17.02 -6.16
CA ARG A 500 -11.75 17.84 -5.42
C ARG A 500 -11.79 17.50 -3.94
N PHE A 501 -11.74 18.54 -3.14
CA PHE A 501 -12.17 18.53 -1.73
C PHE A 501 -13.59 19.08 -1.69
N VAL A 502 -14.52 18.39 -1.02
CA VAL A 502 -15.96 18.75 -1.01
C VAL A 502 -16.60 18.30 0.30
N ALA A 503 -17.42 19.14 0.89
CA ALA A 503 -18.26 18.80 2.04
C ALA A 503 -17.48 18.18 3.23
N ASN A 504 -16.27 18.68 3.51
CA ASN A 504 -15.46 18.30 4.66
C ASN A 504 -15.71 19.22 5.86
N THR A 505 -15.37 18.76 7.04
CA THR A 505 -15.39 19.53 8.27
C THR A 505 -13.98 19.69 8.80
N TYR A 506 -13.56 20.93 9.01
CA TYR A 506 -12.25 21.29 9.55
C TYR A 506 -12.39 21.92 10.92
N ASN A 507 -11.79 21.32 11.93
CA ASN A 507 -11.72 21.84 13.30
C ASN A 507 -10.25 22.19 13.61
N GLY A 508 -10.02 23.45 13.97
CA GLY A 508 -8.68 23.97 14.25
C GLY A 508 -8.08 24.81 13.10
N PRO A 509 -6.86 25.34 13.27
CA PRO A 509 -6.24 26.31 12.38
C PRO A 509 -5.58 25.63 11.16
N TRP A 510 -6.40 24.99 10.32
CA TRP A 510 -5.96 24.34 9.09
C TRP A 510 -5.45 25.33 8.06
N ARG A 511 -4.45 24.92 7.29
CA ARG A 511 -3.90 25.64 6.17
C ARG A 511 -4.12 24.89 4.88
N PHE A 512 -4.16 25.63 3.77
CA PHE A 512 -4.38 25.09 2.44
C PHE A 512 -3.20 25.51 1.56
N MET A 513 -2.58 24.56 0.90
CA MET A 513 -1.38 24.79 0.08
C MET A 513 -1.64 24.34 -1.35
N VAL A 514 -1.17 25.13 -2.29
CA VAL A 514 -1.33 24.86 -3.73
C VAL A 514 0.02 24.96 -4.44
N HIS A 515 0.23 24.16 -5.48
CA HIS A 515 1.40 24.10 -6.33
C HIS A 515 2.64 23.51 -5.65
N ALA A 516 3.02 24.00 -4.50
CA ALA A 516 4.20 23.56 -3.77
C ALA A 516 3.97 23.65 -2.26
N GLN A 517 4.68 22.82 -1.52
CA GLN A 517 4.70 22.89 -0.06
C GLN A 517 5.19 24.27 0.40
N GLY A 518 4.47 24.87 1.37
CA GLY A 518 4.75 26.21 1.84
C GLY A 518 4.03 27.33 1.08
N ASN A 519 3.50 27.08 -0.10
CA ASN A 519 2.67 28.03 -0.83
C ASN A 519 1.22 28.02 -0.30
N THR A 520 1.02 28.73 0.80
CA THR A 520 -0.25 28.75 1.55
C THR A 520 -1.21 29.77 0.95
N VAL A 521 -2.46 29.37 0.79
CA VAL A 521 -3.59 30.23 0.42
C VAL A 521 -4.58 30.34 1.58
N THR A 522 -5.33 31.45 1.62
CA THR A 522 -6.37 31.63 2.62
C THR A 522 -7.57 30.72 2.34
N TRP A 523 -8.38 30.42 3.37
CA TRP A 523 -9.62 29.65 3.21
C TRP A 523 -10.57 30.22 2.13
N PRO A 524 -10.85 31.54 2.07
CA PRO A 524 -11.61 32.10 0.98
C PRO A 524 -10.97 31.91 -0.40
N THR A 525 -9.64 32.05 -0.52
CA THR A 525 -8.90 31.85 -1.78
C THR A 525 -8.96 30.41 -2.23
N TRP A 526 -8.78 29.44 -1.33
CA TRP A 526 -8.90 28.01 -1.60
C TRP A 526 -10.25 27.63 -2.18
N ARG A 527 -11.32 28.25 -1.69
CA ARG A 527 -12.70 28.00 -2.11
C ARG A 527 -13.11 28.76 -3.39
N ALA A 528 -12.44 29.85 -3.66
CA ALA A 528 -12.72 30.67 -4.86
C ALA A 528 -12.04 30.09 -6.10
N GLN A 529 -12.51 30.51 -7.27
CA GLN A 529 -11.78 30.26 -8.52
C GLN A 529 -10.40 30.94 -8.47
N PRO A 530 -9.34 30.34 -8.99
CA PRO A 530 -9.35 29.16 -9.89
C PRO A 530 -9.35 27.81 -9.16
N TYR A 531 -9.16 27.77 -7.84
CA TYR A 531 -9.02 26.50 -7.10
C TYR A 531 -10.36 25.78 -6.91
N GLY A 532 -11.40 26.49 -6.48
CA GLY A 532 -12.77 25.98 -6.36
C GLY A 532 -12.94 24.78 -5.43
N GLN A 533 -12.08 24.65 -4.41
CA GLN A 533 -12.08 23.52 -3.50
C GLN A 533 -13.08 23.72 -2.35
N ASP A 534 -13.39 22.64 -1.61
CA ASP A 534 -14.17 22.61 -0.39
C ASP A 534 -15.55 23.30 -0.49
N SER A 535 -16.22 23.12 -1.62
CA SER A 535 -17.64 23.46 -1.75
C SER A 535 -18.45 22.66 -0.73
N GLY A 536 -19.29 23.34 0.03
CA GLY A 536 -20.11 22.73 1.09
C GLY A 536 -19.34 22.33 2.35
N SER A 537 -18.04 22.64 2.45
CA SER A 537 -17.22 22.36 3.64
C SER A 537 -17.36 23.47 4.68
N THR A 538 -17.11 23.11 5.92
CA THR A 538 -17.09 24.01 7.08
C THR A 538 -15.70 24.07 7.71
N MET A 539 -15.34 25.23 8.27
CA MET A 539 -14.09 25.41 9.02
C MET A 539 -14.35 26.20 10.30
N ASP A 540 -13.98 25.60 11.43
CA ASP A 540 -13.92 26.26 12.73
C ASP A 540 -12.45 26.38 13.17
N SER A 541 -11.89 27.58 13.07
CA SER A 541 -10.49 27.83 13.41
C SER A 541 -10.20 27.91 14.91
N GLY A 542 -11.19 27.69 15.75
CA GLY A 542 -11.01 27.70 17.21
C GLY A 542 -10.59 29.06 17.81
N GLY A 543 -10.98 30.16 17.15
CA GLY A 543 -10.67 31.53 17.65
C GLY A 543 -9.23 31.98 17.41
N ALA A 544 -8.39 31.21 16.74
CA ALA A 544 -7.11 31.68 16.23
C ALA A 544 -7.38 32.55 14.99
N ALA A 545 -7.17 33.87 15.11
CA ALA A 545 -7.27 34.77 13.97
C ALA A 545 -6.39 34.27 12.83
N ALA A 546 -7.00 34.06 11.65
CA ALA A 546 -6.29 33.82 10.43
C ALA A 546 -5.47 35.07 10.09
N GLY A 547 -4.18 35.05 10.45
CA GLY A 547 -3.20 36.06 10.06
C GLY A 547 -2.46 35.64 8.79
#